data_957de0046279d53ad6f88c877cd8edf9
#
_entry.id   957de0046279d53ad6f88c877cd8edf9
#
_cell.length_a   1.000
_cell.length_b   1.000
_cell.length_c   1.000
_cell.angle_alpha   90.00
_cell.angle_beta   90.00
_cell.angle_gamma   90.00
#
_symmetry.space_group_name_H-M   'P 1'
#
loop_
_entity.id
_entity.type
_entity.pdbx_description
1 polymer ?
#
loop_
_entity_poly.entity_id
_entity_poly.type
_entity_poly.pdbx_seq_one_letter_code
_entity_poly.pdbx_strand_id
1 'polypeptide(L)'
;MVTLTQPIFMGGKIIAYNKITKFAEQLAESQHATELQDVILNTDQAYWQVISLVNKKKLAESFLDLVKKLDSDVSKMVAEGVATKADELSVKVKVNEAEMTLTKVENGLSLSKMVLCQLCGIPLDTPITLADESMENITLPDTYIEGNVNTALSNREELKSLELASKIYRQKVNVTRSEFLPSVGLTATYLVTNPSLVNGFERKMRGMWGVGMMVKIPVFHWGEGIYKVKAAKAEANIAQYKLDDVKEKVELQVTQATYKVNEATKKLAMAEKNMAKADENLRYANLGFQEGVIPTSNVLEAQTAWLSAQSGKIDAQIDVKMSEIYLNKSMGTLK
;
A
#
# COMPACT_ATOMS: atom_id res chain seq x y z
N MET A 1 -44.58 34.43 -5.23
CA MET A 1 -44.23 34.42 -3.79
C MET A 1 -42.74 34.06 -3.68
N VAL A 2 -41.98 34.91 -2.96
CA VAL A 2 -40.59 34.64 -2.59
C VAL A 2 -40.53 34.63 -1.08
N THR A 3 -39.93 33.58 -0.52
CA THR A 3 -39.80 33.45 0.94
C THR A 3 -38.32 33.21 1.28
N LEU A 4 -37.76 34.05 2.14
CA LEU A 4 -36.44 33.90 2.74
C LEU A 4 -36.60 33.41 4.18
N THR A 5 -35.98 32.34 4.53
CA THR A 5 -35.99 31.81 5.90
C THR A 5 -34.56 31.69 6.41
N GLN A 6 -34.25 32.46 7.48
CA GLN A 6 -32.95 32.43 8.14
C GLN A 6 -33.09 31.79 9.51
N PRO A 7 -32.51 30.59 9.74
CA PRO A 7 -32.46 30.01 11.08
C PRO A 7 -31.54 30.83 11.98
N ILE A 8 -32.04 31.28 13.13
CA ILE A 8 -31.27 32.01 14.15
C ILE A 8 -30.77 31.06 15.21
N PHE A 9 -31.62 30.11 15.64
CA PHE A 9 -31.30 29.12 16.64
C PHE A 9 -31.99 27.79 16.32
N MET A 10 -31.22 26.72 16.34
CA MET A 10 -31.72 25.36 16.07
C MET A 10 -31.22 24.35 17.12
N GLY A 11 -31.37 24.66 18.40
CA GLY A 11 -30.97 23.76 19.47
C GLY A 11 -29.47 23.38 19.44
N GLY A 12 -28.61 24.23 18.86
CA GLY A 12 -27.18 23.93 18.68
C GLY A 12 -26.83 23.15 17.40
N LYS A 13 -27.83 22.81 16.56
CA LYS A 13 -27.64 22.02 15.32
C LYS A 13 -26.60 22.65 14.37
N ILE A 14 -26.70 23.99 14.14
CA ILE A 14 -25.78 24.72 13.25
C ILE A 14 -24.33 24.61 13.74
N ILE A 15 -24.11 24.78 15.05
CA ILE A 15 -22.79 24.69 15.66
C ILE A 15 -22.23 23.26 15.51
N ALA A 16 -23.07 22.23 15.73
CA ALA A 16 -22.68 20.84 15.60
C ALA A 16 -22.33 20.50 14.13
N TYR A 17 -23.10 20.96 13.15
CA TYR A 17 -22.80 20.75 11.74
C TYR A 17 -21.51 21.47 11.30
N ASN A 18 -21.26 22.70 11.75
CA ASN A 18 -20.01 23.40 11.46
C ASN A 18 -18.79 22.65 12.01
N LYS A 19 -18.92 22.03 13.20
CA LYS A 19 -17.86 21.16 13.74
C LYS A 19 -17.70 19.87 12.94
N ILE A 20 -18.81 19.24 12.51
CA ILE A 20 -18.79 18.05 11.67
C ILE A 20 -18.07 18.33 10.34
N THR A 21 -18.43 19.43 9.64
CA THR A 21 -17.79 19.82 8.37
C THR A 21 -16.30 20.11 8.54
N LYS A 22 -15.91 20.83 9.61
CA LYS A 22 -14.49 21.06 9.90
C LYS A 22 -13.72 19.75 10.16
N PHE A 23 -14.30 18.81 10.92
CA PHE A 23 -13.67 17.51 11.14
C PHE A 23 -13.68 16.65 9.87
N ALA A 24 -14.69 16.77 9.01
CA ALA A 24 -14.76 16.09 7.73
C ALA A 24 -13.70 16.59 6.75
N GLU A 25 -13.41 17.90 6.72
CA GLU A 25 -12.30 18.48 5.97
C GLU A 25 -10.97 17.88 6.42
N GLN A 26 -10.66 17.93 7.72
CA GLN A 26 -9.45 17.34 8.29
C GLN A 26 -9.36 15.83 8.04
N LEU A 27 -10.49 15.13 8.10
CA LEU A 27 -10.56 13.70 7.79
C LEU A 27 -10.17 13.42 6.34
N ALA A 28 -10.66 14.23 5.40
CA ALA A 28 -10.31 14.11 3.98
C ALA A 28 -8.80 14.38 3.75
N GLU A 29 -8.21 15.35 4.45
CA GLU A 29 -6.77 15.62 4.41
C GLU A 29 -5.96 14.42 4.92
N SER A 30 -6.35 13.84 6.05
CA SER A 30 -5.66 12.65 6.59
C SER A 30 -5.84 11.42 5.70
N GLN A 31 -7.00 11.25 5.06
CA GLN A 31 -7.23 10.19 4.07
C GLN A 31 -6.35 10.38 2.84
N HIS A 32 -6.24 11.61 2.32
CA HIS A 32 -5.33 11.93 1.22
C HIS A 32 -3.88 11.61 1.57
N ALA A 33 -3.43 11.94 2.79
CA ALA A 33 -2.08 11.61 3.25
C ALA A 33 -1.85 10.09 3.36
N THR A 34 -2.87 9.33 3.76
CA THR A 34 -2.82 7.85 3.79
C THR A 34 -2.68 7.28 2.38
N GLU A 35 -3.51 7.73 1.43
CA GLU A 35 -3.44 7.30 0.03
C GLU A 35 -2.08 7.65 -0.60
N LEU A 36 -1.52 8.81 -0.29
CA LEU A 36 -0.18 9.19 -0.75
C LEU A 36 0.89 8.20 -0.27
N GLN A 37 0.86 7.81 1.02
CA GLN A 37 1.77 6.80 1.54
C GLN A 37 1.58 5.43 0.89
N ASP A 38 0.35 5.06 0.53
CA ASP A 38 0.05 3.82 -0.19
C ASP A 38 0.61 3.85 -1.63
N VAL A 39 0.48 4.99 -2.32
CA VAL A 39 1.06 5.18 -3.65
C VAL A 39 2.59 5.10 -3.59
N ILE A 40 3.23 5.76 -2.62
CA ILE A 40 4.69 5.68 -2.43
C ILE A 40 5.12 4.23 -2.21
N LEU A 41 4.47 3.51 -1.28
CA LEU A 41 4.79 2.10 -1.03
C LEU A 41 4.66 1.25 -2.30
N ASN A 42 3.55 1.37 -3.03
CA ASN A 42 3.32 0.60 -4.25
C ASN A 42 4.36 0.92 -5.33
N THR A 43 4.78 2.18 -5.43
CA THR A 43 5.83 2.61 -6.37
C THR A 43 7.19 2.05 -5.98
N ASP A 44 7.55 2.09 -4.69
CA ASP A 44 8.77 1.48 -4.18
C ASP A 44 8.79 -0.04 -4.41
N GLN A 45 7.67 -0.72 -4.19
CA GLN A 45 7.55 -2.15 -4.48
C GLN A 45 7.80 -2.45 -5.96
N ALA A 46 7.17 -1.69 -6.86
CA ALA A 46 7.37 -1.85 -8.29
C ALA A 46 8.83 -1.53 -8.70
N TYR A 47 9.45 -0.51 -8.11
CA TYR A 47 10.83 -0.14 -8.32
C TYR A 47 11.80 -1.29 -7.95
N TRP A 48 11.69 -1.83 -6.73
CA TRP A 48 12.53 -2.93 -6.26
C TRP A 48 12.26 -4.24 -7.00
N GLN A 49 11.02 -4.45 -7.47
CA GLN A 49 10.69 -5.58 -8.34
C GLN A 49 11.43 -5.50 -9.68
N VAL A 50 11.51 -4.32 -10.30
CA VAL A 50 12.28 -4.13 -11.54
C VAL A 50 13.77 -4.41 -11.27
N ILE A 51 14.33 -3.89 -10.19
CA ILE A 51 15.75 -4.13 -9.81
C ILE A 51 16.02 -5.62 -9.60
N SER A 52 15.13 -6.33 -8.91
CA SER A 52 15.20 -7.78 -8.75
C SER A 52 15.28 -8.49 -10.11
N LEU A 53 14.38 -8.14 -11.04
CA LEU A 53 14.31 -8.77 -12.36
C LEU A 53 15.50 -8.41 -13.27
N VAL A 54 16.05 -7.19 -13.16
CA VAL A 54 17.30 -6.82 -13.86
C VAL A 54 18.45 -7.72 -13.41
N ASN A 55 18.61 -7.92 -12.11
CA ASN A 55 19.69 -8.78 -11.58
C ASN A 55 19.45 -10.27 -11.89
N LYS A 56 18.20 -10.73 -11.83
CA LYS A 56 17.83 -12.10 -12.25
C LYS A 56 18.03 -12.32 -13.74
N LYS A 57 17.86 -11.30 -14.61
CA LYS A 57 18.19 -11.40 -16.03
C LYS A 57 19.68 -11.61 -16.21
N LYS A 58 20.53 -10.76 -15.60
CA LYS A 58 21.99 -10.92 -15.63
C LYS A 58 22.43 -12.32 -15.16
N LEU A 59 21.81 -12.83 -14.11
CA LEU A 59 22.06 -14.16 -13.58
C LEU A 59 21.65 -15.25 -14.59
N ALA A 60 20.47 -15.13 -15.21
CA ALA A 60 19.99 -16.10 -16.20
C ALA A 60 20.85 -16.12 -17.46
N GLU A 61 21.32 -14.96 -17.93
CA GLU A 61 22.30 -14.85 -19.02
C GLU A 61 23.61 -15.57 -18.66
N SER A 62 24.20 -15.27 -17.49
CA SER A 62 25.42 -15.92 -17.02
C SER A 62 25.27 -17.43 -16.85
N PHE A 63 24.12 -17.89 -16.38
CA PHE A 63 23.83 -19.31 -16.24
C PHE A 63 23.68 -20.00 -17.60
N LEU A 64 23.02 -19.37 -18.57
CA LEU A 64 22.88 -19.90 -19.93
C LEU A 64 24.26 -20.06 -20.58
N ASP A 65 25.14 -19.06 -20.45
CA ASP A 65 26.52 -19.14 -20.98
C ASP A 65 27.31 -20.29 -20.33
N LEU A 66 27.12 -20.50 -19.02
CA LEU A 66 27.77 -21.57 -18.27
C LEU A 66 27.35 -22.96 -18.77
N VAL A 67 26.03 -23.16 -18.99
CA VAL A 67 25.49 -24.42 -19.48
C VAL A 67 25.81 -24.65 -20.95
N LYS A 68 25.82 -23.62 -21.81
CA LYS A 68 26.26 -23.71 -23.22
C LYS A 68 27.73 -24.10 -23.34
N LYS A 69 28.59 -23.59 -22.46
CA LYS A 69 29.98 -24.00 -22.39
C LYS A 69 30.12 -25.51 -22.06
N LEU A 70 29.37 -25.98 -21.04
CA LEU A 70 29.33 -27.38 -20.67
C LEU A 70 28.81 -28.27 -21.82
N ASP A 71 27.78 -27.83 -22.58
CA ASP A 71 27.26 -28.55 -23.75
C ASP A 71 28.35 -28.73 -24.83
N SER A 72 29.10 -27.64 -25.11
CA SER A 72 30.23 -27.73 -26.04
C SER A 72 31.30 -28.69 -25.58
N ASP A 73 31.66 -28.68 -24.30
CA ASP A 73 32.71 -29.54 -23.75
C ASP A 73 32.28 -31.01 -23.74
N VAL A 74 31.05 -31.31 -23.29
CA VAL A 74 30.47 -32.67 -23.29
C VAL A 74 30.30 -33.19 -24.71
N SER A 75 29.89 -32.38 -25.68
CA SER A 75 29.75 -32.78 -27.08
C SER A 75 31.10 -33.23 -27.68
N LYS A 76 32.23 -32.57 -27.34
CA LYS A 76 33.58 -32.98 -27.73
C LYS A 76 33.97 -34.29 -27.08
N MET A 77 33.69 -34.46 -25.77
CA MET A 77 33.97 -35.68 -25.03
C MET A 77 33.20 -36.89 -25.61
N VAL A 78 31.98 -36.68 -26.06
CA VAL A 78 31.19 -37.74 -26.74
C VAL A 78 31.79 -38.10 -28.07
N ALA A 79 32.26 -37.12 -28.85
CA ALA A 79 32.93 -37.37 -30.13
C ALA A 79 34.23 -38.12 -29.96
N GLU A 80 34.95 -37.95 -28.85
CA GLU A 80 36.17 -38.65 -28.49
C GLU A 80 35.90 -40.00 -27.75
N GLY A 81 34.63 -40.35 -27.49
CA GLY A 81 34.24 -41.60 -26.83
C GLY A 81 34.45 -41.63 -25.30
N VAL A 82 34.71 -40.45 -24.69
CA VAL A 82 34.97 -40.32 -23.23
C VAL A 82 33.68 -40.07 -22.44
N ALA A 83 32.64 -39.52 -23.06
CA ALA A 83 31.33 -39.31 -22.46
C ALA A 83 30.23 -40.03 -23.23
N THR A 84 29.06 -40.21 -22.58
CA THR A 84 27.93 -40.92 -23.20
C THR A 84 26.98 -40.00 -23.92
N LYS A 85 26.19 -40.49 -24.88
CA LYS A 85 25.14 -39.74 -25.57
C LYS A 85 24.04 -39.30 -24.59
N ALA A 86 23.83 -40.03 -23.48
CA ALA A 86 22.92 -39.65 -22.43
C ALA A 86 23.37 -38.38 -21.68
N ASP A 87 24.68 -38.26 -21.44
CA ASP A 87 25.26 -37.05 -20.82
C ASP A 87 25.02 -35.82 -21.69
N GLU A 88 25.30 -35.93 -23.02
CA GLU A 88 25.06 -34.84 -23.98
C GLU A 88 23.58 -34.41 -24.03
N LEU A 89 22.66 -35.37 -24.07
CA LEU A 89 21.23 -35.09 -24.08
C LEU A 89 20.76 -34.39 -22.78
N SER A 90 21.32 -34.81 -21.63
CA SER A 90 21.01 -34.22 -20.33
C SER A 90 21.45 -32.73 -20.28
N VAL A 91 22.62 -32.40 -20.79
CA VAL A 91 23.09 -31.02 -20.88
C VAL A 91 22.24 -30.19 -21.83
N LYS A 92 21.87 -30.74 -23.02
CA LYS A 92 20.99 -30.07 -23.96
C LYS A 92 19.60 -29.74 -23.39
N VAL A 93 19.03 -30.66 -22.59
CA VAL A 93 17.79 -30.36 -21.85
C VAL A 93 18.01 -29.17 -20.92
N LYS A 94 19.17 -29.12 -20.24
CA LYS A 94 19.47 -28.01 -19.32
C LYS A 94 19.67 -26.67 -20.03
N VAL A 95 20.27 -26.66 -21.25
CA VAL A 95 20.35 -25.48 -22.09
C VAL A 95 18.95 -24.95 -22.44
N ASN A 96 18.04 -25.84 -22.87
CA ASN A 96 16.67 -25.46 -23.20
C ASN A 96 15.92 -24.88 -21.98
N GLU A 97 16.10 -25.46 -20.79
CA GLU A 97 15.53 -24.94 -19.53
C GLU A 97 16.07 -23.54 -19.19
N ALA A 98 17.37 -23.32 -19.40
CA ALA A 98 18.00 -22.01 -19.18
C ALA A 98 17.48 -20.95 -20.16
N GLU A 99 17.31 -21.28 -21.45
CA GLU A 99 16.73 -20.39 -22.47
C GLU A 99 15.26 -20.04 -22.15
N MET A 100 14.47 -21.01 -21.74
CA MET A 100 13.08 -20.75 -21.29
C MET A 100 13.06 -19.85 -20.06
N THR A 101 14.00 -20.05 -19.12
CA THR A 101 14.09 -19.23 -17.90
C THR A 101 14.46 -17.79 -18.24
N LEU A 102 15.45 -17.58 -19.12
CA LEU A 102 15.83 -16.25 -19.60
C LEU A 102 14.63 -15.54 -20.25
N THR A 103 13.92 -16.22 -21.15
CA THR A 103 12.72 -15.67 -21.80
C THR A 103 11.64 -15.24 -20.79
N LYS A 104 11.40 -16.06 -19.75
CA LYS A 104 10.44 -15.71 -18.69
C LYS A 104 10.87 -14.48 -17.92
N VAL A 105 12.15 -14.36 -17.59
CA VAL A 105 12.68 -13.22 -16.84
C VAL A 105 12.63 -11.95 -17.69
N GLU A 106 12.94 -12.02 -18.99
CA GLU A 106 12.86 -10.88 -19.92
C GLU A 106 11.44 -10.35 -20.08
N ASN A 107 10.47 -11.26 -20.24
CA ASN A 107 9.06 -10.89 -20.29
C ASN A 107 8.58 -10.28 -18.95
N GLY A 108 8.99 -10.88 -17.82
CA GLY A 108 8.70 -10.38 -16.49
C GLY A 108 9.27 -8.98 -16.27
N LEU A 109 10.50 -8.74 -16.71
CA LEU A 109 11.16 -7.43 -16.62
C LEU A 109 10.43 -6.37 -17.45
N SER A 110 10.05 -6.70 -18.69
CA SER A 110 9.28 -5.80 -19.56
C SER A 110 7.95 -5.41 -18.92
N LEU A 111 7.19 -6.39 -18.41
CA LEU A 111 5.92 -6.13 -17.73
C LEU A 111 6.10 -5.32 -16.44
N SER A 112 7.13 -5.61 -15.65
CA SER A 112 7.41 -4.89 -14.41
C SER A 112 7.80 -3.42 -14.67
N LYS A 113 8.56 -3.15 -15.75
CA LYS A 113 8.85 -1.78 -16.20
C LYS A 113 7.59 -1.05 -16.63
N MET A 114 6.67 -1.71 -17.36
CA MET A 114 5.37 -1.12 -17.72
C MET A 114 4.52 -0.76 -16.49
N VAL A 115 4.49 -1.63 -15.48
CA VAL A 115 3.78 -1.36 -14.21
C VAL A 115 4.37 -0.14 -13.51
N LEU A 116 5.70 -0.03 -13.45
CA LEU A 116 6.36 1.13 -12.85
C LEU A 116 6.05 2.42 -13.64
N CYS A 117 6.07 2.37 -14.97
CA CYS A 117 5.68 3.49 -15.83
C CYS A 117 4.23 3.92 -15.55
N GLN A 118 3.30 2.96 -15.42
CA GLN A 118 1.91 3.23 -15.08
C GLN A 118 1.78 3.95 -13.73
N LEU A 119 2.46 3.48 -12.70
CA LEU A 119 2.43 4.09 -11.37
C LEU A 119 3.01 5.52 -11.36
N CYS A 120 4.03 5.76 -12.21
CA CYS A 120 4.63 7.08 -12.39
C CYS A 120 3.85 8.00 -13.33
N GLY A 121 2.77 7.52 -13.97
CA GLY A 121 1.95 8.32 -14.90
C GLY A 121 2.65 8.64 -16.23
N ILE A 122 3.64 7.83 -16.65
CA ILE A 122 4.36 7.97 -17.91
C ILE A 122 3.92 6.88 -18.91
N PRO A 123 4.11 7.08 -20.25
CA PRO A 123 3.74 6.08 -21.25
C PRO A 123 4.38 4.71 -20.96
N LEU A 124 3.65 3.62 -21.19
CA LEU A 124 4.06 2.25 -20.85
C LEU A 124 5.30 1.75 -21.60
N ASP A 125 5.54 2.30 -22.79
CA ASP A 125 6.65 1.96 -23.68
C ASP A 125 7.90 2.82 -23.49
N THR A 126 7.89 3.73 -22.49
CA THR A 126 9.02 4.58 -22.18
C THR A 126 10.22 3.73 -21.71
N PRO A 127 11.40 3.83 -22.36
CA PRO A 127 12.59 3.14 -21.91
C PRO A 127 13.08 3.78 -20.61
N ILE A 128 13.02 3.02 -19.51
CA ILE A 128 13.49 3.46 -18.20
C ILE A 128 14.72 2.68 -17.77
N THR A 129 15.69 3.37 -17.19
CA THR A 129 16.85 2.84 -16.46
C THR A 129 16.80 3.32 -15.04
N LEU A 130 17.00 2.44 -14.08
CA LEU A 130 16.92 2.75 -12.66
C LEU A 130 18.31 3.00 -12.07
N ALA A 131 18.41 3.88 -11.09
CA ALA A 131 19.69 4.26 -10.49
C ALA A 131 20.40 3.07 -9.80
N ASP A 132 19.61 2.15 -9.22
CA ASP A 132 20.12 1.04 -8.42
C ASP A 132 20.25 -0.28 -9.20
N GLU A 133 20.20 -0.28 -10.55
CA GLU A 133 20.35 -1.50 -11.36
C GLU A 133 21.69 -2.22 -11.17
N SER A 134 22.72 -1.50 -10.71
CA SER A 134 24.08 -2.00 -10.44
C SER A 134 24.32 -2.31 -8.96
N MET A 135 23.28 -2.61 -8.20
CA MET A 135 23.38 -2.89 -6.75
C MET A 135 24.32 -4.06 -6.45
N GLU A 136 25.58 -3.76 -6.21
CA GLU A 136 26.56 -4.77 -5.86
C GLU A 136 26.55 -5.12 -4.37
N ASN A 137 26.19 -4.16 -3.49
CA ASN A 137 26.16 -4.41 -2.04
C ASN A 137 25.07 -3.60 -1.34
N ILE A 138 24.11 -4.30 -0.74
CA ILE A 138 23.24 -3.72 0.28
C ILE A 138 24.00 -3.79 1.61
N THR A 139 24.26 -2.62 2.21
CA THR A 139 24.89 -2.54 3.53
C THR A 139 23.91 -3.09 4.56
N LEU A 140 24.31 -4.15 5.23
CA LEU A 140 23.54 -4.70 6.35
C LEU A 140 23.61 -3.74 7.55
N PRO A 141 22.51 -3.48 8.25
CA PRO A 141 22.56 -2.81 9.53
C PRO A 141 23.30 -3.68 10.54
N ASP A 142 24.31 -3.13 11.20
CA ASP A 142 25.13 -3.82 12.23
C ASP A 142 24.36 -4.12 13.52
N THR A 143 23.20 -3.48 13.72
CA THR A 143 22.42 -3.56 14.95
C THR A 143 20.99 -4.03 14.68
N TYR A 144 20.41 -4.66 15.72
CA TYR A 144 18.99 -4.99 15.73
C TYR A 144 18.14 -3.73 15.56
N ILE A 145 17.26 -3.73 14.55
CA ILE A 145 16.36 -2.61 14.29
C ILE A 145 15.13 -2.79 15.19
N GLU A 146 14.80 -1.77 15.96
CA GLU A 146 13.61 -1.73 16.82
C GLU A 146 12.61 -0.70 16.29
N GLY A 147 11.38 -1.14 16.06
CA GLY A 147 10.28 -0.26 15.70
C GLY A 147 9.72 0.48 16.91
N ASN A 148 9.49 1.78 16.79
CA ASN A 148 8.93 2.59 17.87
C ASN A 148 7.41 2.72 17.74
N VAL A 149 6.67 2.00 18.57
CA VAL A 149 5.20 2.00 18.61
C VAL A 149 4.65 3.41 18.91
N ASN A 150 5.26 4.17 19.81
CA ASN A 150 4.80 5.52 20.14
C ASN A 150 4.91 6.46 18.94
N THR A 151 5.97 6.32 18.15
CA THR A 151 6.11 7.05 16.88
C THR A 151 4.99 6.71 15.92
N ALA A 152 4.64 5.42 15.78
CA ALA A 152 3.54 4.98 14.93
C ALA A 152 2.19 5.55 15.41
N LEU A 153 1.89 5.48 16.69
CA LEU A 153 0.64 5.99 17.26
C LEU A 153 0.47 7.50 17.06
N SER A 154 1.57 8.26 16.99
CA SER A 154 1.53 9.72 16.78
C SER A 154 1.52 10.13 15.32
N ASN A 155 2.15 9.37 14.43
CA ASN A 155 2.39 9.78 13.05
C ASN A 155 1.42 9.17 12.03
N ARG A 156 0.78 8.03 12.35
CA ARG A 156 -0.08 7.35 11.38
C ARG A 156 -1.35 8.15 11.10
N GLU A 157 -1.51 8.55 9.84
CA GLU A 157 -2.67 9.32 9.37
C GLU A 157 -3.99 8.54 9.45
N GLU A 158 -3.94 7.21 9.35
CA GLU A 158 -5.11 6.35 9.56
C GLU A 158 -5.70 6.49 10.96
N LEU A 159 -4.85 6.61 12.00
CA LEU A 159 -5.30 6.83 13.37
C LEU A 159 -5.92 8.22 13.54
N LYS A 160 -5.32 9.25 12.93
CA LYS A 160 -5.89 10.60 12.92
C LYS A 160 -7.26 10.62 12.23
N SER A 161 -7.40 9.90 11.11
CA SER A 161 -8.67 9.74 10.40
C SER A 161 -9.75 9.12 11.30
N LEU A 162 -9.43 8.07 12.04
CA LEU A 162 -10.36 7.41 12.97
C LEU A 162 -10.69 8.28 14.19
N GLU A 163 -9.74 9.06 14.69
CA GLU A 163 -10.02 10.05 15.75
C GLU A 163 -11.00 11.13 15.30
N LEU A 164 -10.79 11.65 14.08
CA LEU A 164 -11.69 12.64 13.48
C LEU A 164 -13.08 12.05 13.22
N ALA A 165 -13.16 10.81 12.74
CA ALA A 165 -14.42 10.09 12.60
C ALA A 165 -15.14 9.93 13.95
N SER A 166 -14.43 9.56 15.03
CA SER A 166 -15.00 9.49 16.37
C SER A 166 -15.55 10.86 16.83
N LYS A 167 -14.80 11.96 16.59
CA LYS A 167 -15.26 13.32 16.88
C LYS A 167 -16.50 13.69 16.07
N ILE A 168 -16.61 13.30 14.81
CA ILE A 168 -17.80 13.49 13.97
C ILE A 168 -19.01 12.76 14.58
N TYR A 169 -18.87 11.49 14.95
CA TYR A 169 -19.97 10.74 15.58
C TYR A 169 -20.41 11.33 16.91
N ARG A 170 -19.47 11.87 17.72
CA ARG A 170 -19.84 12.61 18.95
C ARG A 170 -20.64 13.87 18.64
N GLN A 171 -20.32 14.60 17.55
CA GLN A 171 -21.13 15.75 17.13
C GLN A 171 -22.49 15.36 16.55
N LYS A 172 -22.61 14.19 15.88
CA LYS A 172 -23.90 13.63 15.45
C LYS A 172 -24.86 13.40 16.63
N VAL A 173 -24.36 13.00 17.81
CA VAL A 173 -25.18 12.96 19.03
C VAL A 173 -25.78 14.32 19.36
N ASN A 174 -25.00 15.41 19.21
CA ASN A 174 -25.49 16.78 19.44
C ASN A 174 -26.52 17.20 18.39
N VAL A 175 -26.33 16.82 17.11
CA VAL A 175 -27.33 17.01 16.05
C VAL A 175 -28.64 16.32 16.39
N THR A 176 -28.58 15.03 16.75
CA THR A 176 -29.78 14.27 17.14
C THR A 176 -30.48 14.89 18.37
N ARG A 177 -29.71 15.34 19.36
CA ARG A 177 -30.27 16.02 20.54
C ARG A 177 -30.96 17.32 20.17
N SER A 178 -30.41 18.07 19.20
CA SER A 178 -30.97 19.37 18.77
C SER A 178 -32.34 19.26 18.11
N GLU A 179 -32.72 18.11 17.59
CA GLU A 179 -34.05 17.85 17.01
C GLU A 179 -35.18 17.92 18.04
N PHE A 180 -34.86 17.72 19.32
CA PHE A 180 -35.78 17.75 20.47
C PHE A 180 -35.65 19.07 21.27
N LEU A 181 -34.90 20.06 20.78
CA LEU A 181 -34.74 21.38 21.40
C LEU A 181 -35.51 22.44 20.63
N PRO A 182 -35.85 23.56 21.25
CA PRO A 182 -36.50 24.70 20.56
C PRO A 182 -35.69 25.18 19.38
N SER A 183 -36.39 25.62 18.33
CA SER A 183 -35.76 26.30 17.19
C SER A 183 -36.44 27.63 16.91
N VAL A 184 -35.63 28.62 16.47
CA VAL A 184 -36.07 29.98 16.14
C VAL A 184 -35.59 30.32 14.74
N GLY A 185 -36.49 30.75 13.87
CA GLY A 185 -36.20 31.18 12.51
C GLY A 185 -36.84 32.57 12.22
N LEU A 186 -36.13 33.41 11.48
CA LEU A 186 -36.64 34.62 10.91
C LEU A 186 -37.13 34.33 9.49
N THR A 187 -38.33 34.76 9.14
CA THR A 187 -38.92 34.58 7.82
C THR A 187 -39.26 35.92 7.22
N ALA A 188 -38.83 36.18 6.00
CA ALA A 188 -39.25 37.35 5.20
C ALA A 188 -39.95 36.80 3.95
N THR A 189 -41.16 37.28 3.70
CA THR A 189 -41.98 36.86 2.55
C THR A 189 -42.38 38.07 1.72
N TYR A 190 -42.22 37.91 0.41
CA TYR A 190 -42.78 38.85 -0.59
C TYR A 190 -43.80 38.09 -1.44
N LEU A 191 -45.02 38.56 -1.37
CA LEU A 191 -46.14 37.94 -2.07
C LEU A 191 -46.79 38.97 -3.01
N VAL A 192 -46.97 38.56 -4.28
CA VAL A 192 -47.76 39.34 -5.27
C VAL A 192 -49.01 38.56 -5.58
N THR A 193 -50.18 39.15 -5.38
CA THR A 193 -51.48 38.52 -5.63
C THR A 193 -52.40 39.43 -6.43
N ASN A 194 -53.30 38.79 -7.21
CA ASN A 194 -54.41 39.39 -7.89
C ASN A 194 -55.67 38.52 -7.68
N PRO A 195 -56.71 38.96 -6.99
CA PRO A 195 -56.92 40.25 -6.37
C PRO A 195 -55.96 40.53 -5.19
N SER A 196 -55.73 41.81 -4.90
CA SER A 196 -54.93 42.27 -3.76
C SER A 196 -55.63 41.90 -2.45
N LEU A 197 -54.92 41.16 -1.57
CA LEU A 197 -55.47 40.75 -0.26
C LEU A 197 -55.41 41.88 0.78
N VAL A 198 -54.75 42.99 0.44
CA VAL A 198 -54.50 44.13 1.41
C VAL A 198 -55.53 45.22 1.30
N ASN A 199 -56.11 45.46 0.09
CA ASN A 199 -57.03 46.57 -0.16
C ASN A 199 -58.41 46.10 -0.64
N GLY A 200 -59.04 45.15 0.09
CA GLY A 200 -60.45 44.82 -0.13
C GLY A 200 -60.80 44.21 -1.49
N PHE A 201 -59.98 43.25 -1.96
CA PHE A 201 -60.24 42.50 -3.21
C PHE A 201 -60.15 43.33 -4.52
N GLU A 202 -59.43 44.46 -4.55
CA GLU A 202 -59.14 45.10 -5.82
C GLU A 202 -58.48 44.16 -6.82
N ARG A 203 -59.04 44.09 -8.05
CA ARG A 203 -58.49 43.27 -9.15
C ARG A 203 -57.27 43.95 -9.78
N LYS A 204 -56.20 44.14 -8.97
CA LYS A 204 -54.90 44.66 -9.41
C LYS A 204 -53.79 43.82 -8.78
N MET A 205 -52.71 43.56 -9.51
CA MET A 205 -51.52 42.99 -8.95
C MET A 205 -50.85 43.94 -8.00
N ARG A 206 -50.74 43.59 -6.73
CA ARG A 206 -49.97 44.33 -5.73
C ARG A 206 -49.04 43.38 -4.96
N GLY A 207 -47.82 43.88 -4.73
CA GLY A 207 -46.84 43.20 -3.88
C GLY A 207 -47.05 43.59 -2.42
N MET A 208 -46.91 42.61 -1.56
CA MET A 208 -46.90 42.80 -0.11
C MET A 208 -45.69 42.08 0.46
N TRP A 209 -45.07 42.68 1.44
CA TRP A 209 -43.97 42.04 2.18
C TRP A 209 -44.36 41.87 3.63
N GLY A 210 -43.79 40.82 4.26
CA GLY A 210 -43.98 40.57 5.66
C GLY A 210 -42.68 39.97 6.25
N VAL A 211 -42.39 40.36 7.49
CA VAL A 211 -41.30 39.76 8.27
C VAL A 211 -41.92 39.15 9.53
N GLY A 212 -41.55 37.94 9.81
CA GLY A 212 -42.05 37.18 10.97
C GLY A 212 -40.94 36.38 11.64
N MET A 213 -41.17 36.06 12.90
CA MET A 213 -40.32 35.12 13.65
C MET A 213 -41.14 33.88 13.94
N MET A 214 -40.56 32.71 13.59
CA MET A 214 -41.16 31.41 13.88
C MET A 214 -40.38 30.74 15.02
N VAL A 215 -41.11 30.39 16.06
CA VAL A 215 -40.56 29.60 17.20
C VAL A 215 -41.24 28.23 17.20
N LYS A 216 -40.45 27.18 17.05
CA LYS A 216 -40.94 25.78 17.13
C LYS A 216 -40.39 25.13 18.39
N ILE A 217 -41.29 24.73 19.28
CA ILE A 217 -40.93 24.04 20.53
C ILE A 217 -41.55 22.65 20.50
N PRO A 218 -40.74 21.59 20.39
CA PRO A 218 -41.21 20.22 20.49
C PRO A 218 -41.58 19.94 21.95
N VAL A 219 -42.86 19.65 22.23
CA VAL A 219 -43.38 19.50 23.61
C VAL A 219 -43.36 18.04 24.04
N PHE A 220 -43.76 17.12 23.16
CA PHE A 220 -43.86 15.72 23.53
C PHE A 220 -43.71 14.79 22.32
N HIS A 221 -42.85 13.76 22.43
CA HIS A 221 -42.53 12.79 21.37
C HIS A 221 -42.53 11.34 21.88
N TRP A 222 -43.36 11.00 22.83
CA TRP A 222 -43.55 9.62 23.33
C TRP A 222 -42.24 8.87 23.64
N GLY A 223 -41.21 9.54 24.15
CA GLY A 223 -39.90 8.97 24.46
C GLY A 223 -38.98 8.75 23.29
N GLU A 224 -39.36 9.05 22.05
CA GLU A 224 -38.56 8.88 20.83
C GLU A 224 -37.17 9.54 20.96
N GLY A 225 -37.09 10.76 21.49
CA GLY A 225 -35.85 11.49 21.68
C GLY A 225 -34.82 10.78 22.56
N ILE A 226 -35.30 10.09 23.60
CA ILE A 226 -34.41 9.33 24.50
C ILE A 226 -33.75 8.19 23.75
N TYR A 227 -34.53 7.42 22.99
CA TYR A 227 -34.01 6.27 22.25
C TYR A 227 -33.14 6.66 21.06
N LYS A 228 -33.51 7.72 20.32
CA LYS A 228 -32.66 8.28 19.23
C LYS A 228 -31.29 8.76 19.73
N VAL A 229 -31.28 9.49 20.85
CA VAL A 229 -30.02 9.94 21.46
C VAL A 229 -29.20 8.77 22.00
N LYS A 230 -29.84 7.75 22.56
CA LYS A 230 -29.17 6.51 22.99
C LYS A 230 -28.54 5.79 21.79
N ALA A 231 -29.27 5.66 20.68
CA ALA A 231 -28.76 5.06 19.44
C ALA A 231 -27.55 5.84 18.89
N ALA A 232 -27.65 7.17 18.77
CA ALA A 232 -26.53 8.00 18.33
C ALA A 232 -25.28 7.90 19.25
N LYS A 233 -25.49 7.78 20.57
CA LYS A 233 -24.41 7.51 21.53
C LYS A 233 -23.78 6.13 21.31
N ALA A 234 -24.56 5.11 21.04
CA ALA A 234 -24.05 3.77 20.73
C ALA A 234 -23.19 3.78 19.45
N GLU A 235 -23.61 4.51 18.40
CA GLU A 235 -22.80 4.72 17.18
C GLU A 235 -21.47 5.45 17.48
N ALA A 236 -21.50 6.46 18.34
CA ALA A 236 -20.28 7.15 18.77
C ALA A 236 -19.33 6.24 19.55
N ASN A 237 -19.86 5.35 20.37
CA ASN A 237 -19.08 4.34 21.09
C ASN A 237 -18.48 3.30 20.12
N ILE A 238 -19.24 2.86 19.10
CA ILE A 238 -18.71 1.98 18.05
C ILE A 238 -17.53 2.63 17.32
N ALA A 239 -17.63 3.92 16.99
CA ALA A 239 -16.53 4.66 16.36
C ALA A 239 -15.31 4.75 17.29
N GLN A 240 -15.52 4.91 18.59
CA GLN A 240 -14.42 4.91 19.58
C GLN A 240 -13.76 3.53 19.68
N TYR A 241 -14.53 2.45 19.80
CA TYR A 241 -13.98 1.09 19.86
C TYR A 241 -13.21 0.70 18.58
N LYS A 242 -13.66 1.17 17.40
CA LYS A 242 -12.90 0.99 16.16
C LYS A 242 -11.53 1.67 16.21
N LEU A 243 -11.45 2.87 16.78
CA LEU A 243 -10.18 3.56 16.97
C LEU A 243 -9.25 2.77 17.91
N ASP A 244 -9.80 2.28 19.02
CA ASP A 244 -9.02 1.54 20.02
C ASP A 244 -8.53 0.19 19.44
N ASP A 245 -9.37 -0.55 18.72
CA ASP A 245 -9.00 -1.79 17.99
C ASP A 245 -7.88 -1.54 16.95
N VAL A 246 -7.96 -0.42 16.22
CA VAL A 246 -6.91 -0.11 15.22
C VAL A 246 -5.61 0.31 15.91
N LYS A 247 -5.63 0.95 17.09
CA LYS A 247 -4.41 1.23 17.85
C LYS A 247 -3.69 -0.07 18.24
N GLU A 248 -4.41 -1.06 18.73
CA GLU A 248 -3.85 -2.38 19.06
C GLU A 248 -3.28 -3.09 17.80
N LYS A 249 -3.99 -2.99 16.66
CA LYS A 249 -3.50 -3.51 15.37
C LYS A 249 -2.24 -2.81 14.90
N VAL A 250 -2.11 -1.50 15.10
CA VAL A 250 -0.89 -0.74 14.77
C VAL A 250 0.29 -1.22 15.60
N GLU A 251 0.13 -1.44 16.90
CA GLU A 251 1.17 -2.00 17.75
C GLU A 251 1.63 -3.38 17.25
N LEU A 252 0.69 -4.26 16.90
CA LEU A 252 0.99 -5.56 16.32
C LEU A 252 1.72 -5.43 14.97
N GLN A 253 1.29 -4.52 14.08
CA GLN A 253 1.92 -4.29 12.78
C GLN A 253 3.36 -3.81 12.90
N VAL A 254 3.65 -2.86 13.81
CA VAL A 254 5.02 -2.37 14.07
C VAL A 254 5.89 -3.51 14.57
N THR A 255 5.40 -4.31 15.51
CA THR A 255 6.11 -5.46 16.04
C THR A 255 6.40 -6.49 14.94
N GLN A 256 5.40 -6.83 14.11
CA GLN A 256 5.58 -7.74 12.98
C GLN A 256 6.58 -7.21 11.96
N ALA A 257 6.50 -5.91 11.61
CA ALA A 257 7.45 -5.28 10.69
C ALA A 257 8.88 -5.33 11.24
N THR A 258 9.06 -5.06 12.55
CA THR A 258 10.33 -5.18 13.25
C THR A 258 10.92 -6.59 13.14
N TYR A 259 10.12 -7.62 13.38
CA TYR A 259 10.58 -9.00 13.25
C TYR A 259 10.95 -9.33 11.80
N LYS A 260 10.17 -8.88 10.80
CA LYS A 260 10.46 -9.10 9.39
C LYS A 260 11.78 -8.48 8.94
N VAL A 261 12.10 -7.26 9.36
CA VAL A 261 13.40 -6.62 9.04
C VAL A 261 14.54 -7.43 9.61
N ASN A 262 14.46 -7.83 10.89
CA ASN A 262 15.51 -8.60 11.54
C ASN A 262 15.64 -10.03 10.97
N GLU A 263 14.53 -10.63 10.53
CA GLU A 263 14.52 -11.93 9.81
C GLU A 263 15.18 -11.78 8.44
N ALA A 264 14.81 -10.75 7.65
CA ALA A 264 15.38 -10.49 6.34
C ALA A 264 16.89 -10.25 6.41
N THR A 265 17.35 -9.48 7.41
CA THR A 265 18.78 -9.24 7.65
C THR A 265 19.54 -10.54 7.93
N LYS A 266 19.00 -11.41 8.79
CA LYS A 266 19.59 -12.72 9.06
C LYS A 266 19.58 -13.63 7.82
N LYS A 267 18.48 -13.61 7.05
CA LYS A 267 18.33 -14.37 5.80
C LYS A 267 19.38 -13.93 4.78
N LEU A 268 19.65 -12.63 4.63
CA LEU A 268 20.69 -12.13 3.75
C LEU A 268 22.08 -12.60 4.18
N ALA A 269 22.42 -12.51 5.47
CA ALA A 269 23.70 -13.00 5.97
C ALA A 269 23.91 -14.51 5.73
N MET A 270 22.82 -15.30 5.79
CA MET A 270 22.88 -16.73 5.46
C MET A 270 22.98 -16.96 3.94
N ALA A 271 22.26 -16.19 3.13
CA ALA A 271 22.32 -16.27 1.68
C ALA A 271 23.73 -15.96 1.14
N GLU A 272 24.42 -14.97 1.72
CA GLU A 272 25.81 -14.65 1.39
C GLU A 272 26.77 -15.82 1.72
N LYS A 273 26.61 -16.45 2.88
CA LYS A 273 27.39 -17.64 3.24
C LYS A 273 27.10 -18.81 2.32
N ASN A 274 25.84 -19.03 1.96
CA ASN A 274 25.44 -20.08 1.01
C ASN A 274 26.03 -19.82 -0.37
N MET A 275 26.02 -18.56 -0.82
CA MET A 275 26.59 -18.17 -2.10
C MET A 275 28.09 -18.46 -2.16
N ALA A 276 28.87 -18.07 -1.12
CA ALA A 276 30.29 -18.37 -1.05
C ALA A 276 30.60 -19.89 -1.13
N LYS A 277 29.74 -20.73 -0.50
CA LYS A 277 29.88 -22.18 -0.57
C LYS A 277 29.47 -22.76 -1.93
N ALA A 278 28.45 -22.19 -2.57
CA ALA A 278 28.02 -22.60 -3.90
C ALA A 278 29.06 -22.23 -4.98
N ASP A 279 29.69 -21.05 -4.87
CA ASP A 279 30.82 -20.66 -5.74
C ASP A 279 31.99 -21.63 -5.64
N GLU A 280 32.38 -21.97 -4.41
CA GLU A 280 33.46 -22.88 -4.16
C GLU A 280 33.15 -24.31 -4.69
N ASN A 281 31.93 -24.81 -4.44
CA ASN A 281 31.45 -26.07 -4.95
C ASN A 281 31.48 -26.15 -6.47
N LEU A 282 30.95 -25.09 -7.15
CA LEU A 282 30.96 -25.01 -8.61
C LEU A 282 32.39 -24.98 -9.17
N ARG A 283 33.31 -24.28 -8.51
CA ARG A 283 34.72 -24.22 -8.90
C ARG A 283 35.35 -25.62 -8.83
N TYR A 284 35.15 -26.37 -7.74
CA TYR A 284 35.69 -27.73 -7.60
C TYR A 284 35.03 -28.72 -8.56
N ALA A 285 33.71 -28.61 -8.77
CA ALA A 285 33.03 -29.48 -9.74
C ALA A 285 33.56 -29.29 -11.17
N ASN A 286 33.79 -28.01 -11.58
CA ASN A 286 34.36 -27.70 -12.89
C ASN A 286 35.81 -28.22 -13.02
N LEU A 287 36.65 -28.06 -12.01
CA LEU A 287 38.02 -28.56 -12.02
C LEU A 287 38.05 -30.11 -12.11
N GLY A 288 37.30 -30.79 -11.25
CA GLY A 288 37.22 -32.23 -11.24
C GLY A 288 36.62 -32.81 -12.54
N PHE A 289 35.72 -32.09 -13.19
CA PHE A 289 35.22 -32.47 -14.51
C PHE A 289 36.31 -32.38 -15.60
N GLN A 290 37.09 -31.26 -15.61
CA GLN A 290 38.20 -31.12 -16.53
C GLN A 290 39.27 -32.17 -16.39
N GLU A 291 39.52 -32.61 -15.16
CA GLU A 291 40.44 -33.70 -14.84
C GLU A 291 39.84 -35.13 -15.05
N GLY A 292 38.57 -35.22 -15.47
CA GLY A 292 37.86 -36.48 -15.70
C GLY A 292 37.48 -37.26 -14.44
N VAL A 293 37.58 -36.64 -13.26
CA VAL A 293 37.31 -37.28 -11.96
C VAL A 293 35.84 -37.15 -11.56
N ILE A 294 35.17 -36.10 -12.01
CA ILE A 294 33.77 -35.79 -11.66
C ILE A 294 32.88 -35.97 -12.90
N PRO A 295 31.74 -36.69 -12.82
CA PRO A 295 30.82 -36.88 -13.92
C PRO A 295 30.01 -35.60 -14.24
N THR A 296 29.50 -35.51 -15.46
CA THR A 296 28.69 -34.37 -15.98
C THR A 296 27.49 -34.06 -15.07
N SER A 297 26.85 -35.08 -14.49
CA SER A 297 25.70 -34.90 -13.58
C SER A 297 26.04 -34.05 -12.35
N ASN A 298 27.23 -34.26 -11.77
CA ASN A 298 27.64 -33.49 -10.59
C ASN A 298 27.96 -32.04 -10.93
N VAL A 299 28.46 -31.74 -12.14
CA VAL A 299 28.64 -30.36 -12.62
C VAL A 299 27.28 -29.65 -12.80
N LEU A 300 26.31 -30.35 -13.41
CA LEU A 300 24.95 -29.82 -13.55
C LEU A 300 24.28 -29.55 -12.20
N GLU A 301 24.50 -30.45 -11.22
CA GLU A 301 24.01 -30.22 -9.86
C GLU A 301 24.68 -29.01 -9.20
N ALA A 302 25.99 -28.87 -9.29
CA ALA A 302 26.73 -27.75 -8.76
C ALA A 302 26.32 -26.40 -9.44
N GLN A 303 26.13 -26.39 -10.76
CA GLN A 303 25.63 -25.25 -11.51
C GLN A 303 24.20 -24.84 -11.07
N THR A 304 23.33 -25.84 -10.84
CA THR A 304 21.96 -25.61 -10.37
C THR A 304 21.95 -25.07 -8.93
N ALA A 305 22.80 -25.61 -8.07
CA ALA A 305 22.97 -25.13 -6.69
C ALA A 305 23.49 -23.70 -6.66
N TRP A 306 24.46 -23.37 -7.54
CA TRP A 306 24.98 -22.01 -7.69
C TRP A 306 23.91 -21.03 -8.15
N LEU A 307 23.12 -21.37 -9.18
CA LEU A 307 22.01 -20.55 -9.67
C LEU A 307 20.98 -20.27 -8.54
N SER A 308 20.63 -21.32 -7.79
CA SER A 308 19.70 -21.21 -6.67
C SER A 308 20.23 -20.31 -5.55
N ALA A 309 21.52 -20.44 -5.20
CA ALA A 309 22.17 -19.64 -4.17
C ALA A 309 22.25 -18.15 -4.58
N GLN A 310 22.61 -17.87 -5.83
CA GLN A 310 22.69 -16.51 -6.36
C GLN A 310 21.32 -15.86 -6.45
N SER A 311 20.29 -16.58 -6.94
CA SER A 311 18.90 -16.10 -6.92
C SER A 311 18.42 -15.82 -5.50
N GLY A 312 18.72 -16.73 -4.56
CA GLY A 312 18.38 -16.58 -3.15
C GLY A 312 19.06 -15.36 -2.50
N LYS A 313 20.30 -15.04 -2.89
CA LYS A 313 20.98 -13.82 -2.44
C LYS A 313 20.28 -12.56 -2.97
N ILE A 314 19.95 -12.52 -4.27
CA ILE A 314 19.20 -11.38 -4.87
C ILE A 314 17.87 -11.19 -4.13
N ASP A 315 17.10 -12.27 -3.95
CA ASP A 315 15.81 -12.19 -3.24
C ASP A 315 15.97 -11.71 -1.80
N ALA A 316 16.98 -12.19 -1.07
CA ALA A 316 17.24 -11.75 0.30
C ALA A 316 17.65 -10.27 0.39
N GLN A 317 18.41 -9.75 -0.59
CA GLN A 317 18.77 -8.34 -0.68
C GLN A 317 17.53 -7.45 -0.87
N ILE A 318 16.61 -7.86 -1.75
CA ILE A 318 15.35 -7.16 -1.98
C ILE A 318 14.45 -7.25 -0.76
N ASP A 319 14.36 -8.43 -0.10
CA ASP A 319 13.58 -8.64 1.13
C ASP A 319 14.00 -7.67 2.25
N VAL A 320 15.30 -7.39 2.41
CA VAL A 320 15.79 -6.40 3.40
C VAL A 320 15.24 -5.02 3.06
N LYS A 321 15.40 -4.55 1.81
CA LYS A 321 14.90 -3.22 1.39
C LYS A 321 13.39 -3.10 1.55
N MET A 322 12.65 -4.11 1.11
CA MET A 322 11.20 -4.12 1.23
C MET A 322 10.75 -4.11 2.69
N SER A 323 11.40 -4.88 3.56
CA SER A 323 11.05 -4.92 4.98
C SER A 323 11.35 -3.59 5.69
N GLU A 324 12.43 -2.88 5.33
CA GLU A 324 12.72 -1.52 5.80
C GLU A 324 11.62 -0.52 5.41
N ILE A 325 11.17 -0.55 4.15
CA ILE A 325 10.09 0.30 3.64
C ILE A 325 8.77 0.00 4.39
N TYR A 326 8.45 -1.27 4.59
CA TYR A 326 7.27 -1.69 5.38
C TYR A 326 7.34 -1.24 6.84
N LEU A 327 8.52 -1.28 7.46
CA LEU A 327 8.70 -0.79 8.83
C LEU A 327 8.47 0.73 8.87
N ASN A 328 9.04 1.48 7.93
CA ASN A 328 8.82 2.93 7.84
C ASN A 328 7.34 3.27 7.63
N LYS A 329 6.63 2.53 6.77
CA LYS A 329 5.18 2.68 6.62
C LYS A 329 4.44 2.37 7.92
N SER A 330 4.78 1.27 8.59
CA SER A 330 4.13 0.87 9.84
C SER A 330 4.32 1.90 10.96
N MET A 331 5.42 2.64 10.95
CA MET A 331 5.71 3.74 11.86
C MET A 331 5.13 5.09 11.42
N GLY A 332 4.54 5.19 10.20
CA GLY A 332 4.07 6.46 9.65
C GLY A 332 5.19 7.44 9.30
N THR A 333 6.40 6.95 9.01
CA THR A 333 7.58 7.75 8.66
C THR A 333 7.94 7.69 7.18
N LEU A 334 7.17 6.95 6.38
CA LEU A 334 7.35 6.89 4.93
C LEU A 334 6.99 8.25 4.30
N LYS A 335 7.95 8.84 3.58
CA LYS A 335 7.83 10.16 2.93
C LYS A 335 8.11 10.05 1.46
#